data_ad5c1818386e852168bf588afcb66001
#
_entry.id   ad5c1818386e852168bf588afcb66001
#
_cell.length_a   1.000
_cell.length_b   1.000
_cell.length_c   1.000
_cell.angle_alpha   90.00
_cell.angle_beta   90.00
_cell.angle_gamma   90.00
#
_symmetry.space_group_name_H-M   'P 1'
#
loop_
_entity.id
_entity.type
_entity.pdbx_description
1 polymer ?
#
loop_
_entity_poly.entity_id
_entity_poly.type
_entity_poly.pdbx_seq_one_letter_code
_entity_poly.pdbx_strand_id
1 'polypeptide(L)'
;MPYRDVFDIVWSGRRHVVMGASQIDAHGNQNLAAIGDWRQPKAQLLGLRGAPGNLVNHVTSYWVPNHSTRSFVPAVDVVSGPGYDRVSELSRFIRDNHEIRRVVSNLGVFDFANDEQRMQVVSVHPGTTVDEVVDATGFELLVADEVPETRLPTDEELRLIREVIDPDGLRRAEFR
;
A
#
# COMPACT_ATOMS: atom_id res chain seq x y z
N MET A 1 14.91 -0.28 -22.84
CA MET A 1 15.72 -0.61 -21.66
C MET A 1 15.80 -2.13 -21.56
N PRO A 2 16.97 -2.76 -21.46
CA PRO A 2 17.11 -4.20 -21.27
C PRO A 2 16.44 -4.64 -19.96
N TYR A 3 15.90 -5.86 -19.93
CA TYR A 3 15.22 -6.39 -18.73
C TYR A 3 16.11 -6.42 -17.48
N ARG A 4 17.42 -6.62 -17.68
CA ARG A 4 18.42 -6.58 -16.61
C ARG A 4 18.47 -5.22 -15.90
N ASP A 5 18.36 -4.12 -16.63
CA ASP A 5 18.44 -2.77 -16.07
C ASP A 5 17.31 -2.48 -15.07
N VAL A 6 16.18 -3.20 -15.20
CA VAL A 6 15.06 -3.10 -14.23
C VAL A 6 15.53 -3.54 -12.84
N PHE A 7 16.28 -4.63 -12.75
CA PHE A 7 16.81 -5.12 -11.47
C PHE A 7 17.88 -4.18 -10.92
N ASP A 8 18.73 -3.61 -11.77
CA ASP A 8 19.73 -2.64 -11.34
C ASP A 8 19.08 -1.37 -10.77
N ILE A 9 17.95 -0.94 -11.35
CA ILE A 9 17.15 0.16 -10.83
C ILE A 9 16.49 -0.22 -9.50
N VAL A 10 15.90 -1.41 -9.39
CA VAL A 10 15.28 -1.91 -8.15
C VAL A 10 16.30 -1.97 -7.02
N TRP A 11 17.53 -2.46 -7.29
CA TRP A 11 18.57 -2.54 -6.27
C TRP A 11 19.23 -1.21 -5.92
N SER A 12 19.02 -0.17 -6.73
CA SER A 12 19.69 1.13 -6.51
C SER A 12 19.19 1.93 -5.31
N GLY A 13 18.00 1.62 -4.77
CA GLY A 13 17.36 2.35 -3.69
C GLY A 13 16.96 3.81 -4.02
N ARG A 14 17.02 4.22 -5.29
CA ARG A 14 16.86 5.61 -5.73
C ARG A 14 15.45 5.96 -6.20
N ARG A 15 14.48 5.08 -5.99
CA ARG A 15 13.13 5.25 -6.52
C ARG A 15 12.07 5.11 -5.43
N HIS A 16 11.00 5.87 -5.56
CA HIS A 16 9.75 5.61 -4.86
C HIS A 16 8.97 4.56 -5.67
N VAL A 17 8.59 3.48 -5.02
CA VAL A 17 7.84 2.40 -5.65
C VAL A 17 6.38 2.48 -5.18
N VAL A 18 5.44 2.41 -6.13
CA VAL A 18 4.02 2.23 -5.83
C VAL A 18 3.65 0.80 -6.21
N MET A 19 3.13 0.05 -5.26
CA MET A 19 2.75 -1.36 -5.44
C MET A 19 1.32 -1.60 -4.99
N GLY A 20 0.68 -2.64 -5.55
CA GLY A 20 -0.56 -3.18 -5.00
C GLY A 20 -0.31 -4.01 -3.75
N ALA A 21 -1.38 -4.27 -2.99
CA ALA A 21 -1.41 -5.27 -1.94
C ALA A 21 -2.75 -6.03 -2.02
N SER A 22 -2.70 -7.37 -2.00
CA SER A 22 -3.92 -8.17 -1.89
C SER A 22 -4.39 -8.26 -0.45
N GLN A 23 -3.45 -8.23 0.49
CA GLN A 23 -3.69 -8.04 1.92
C GLN A 23 -2.61 -7.13 2.50
N ILE A 24 -3.00 -6.31 3.47
CA ILE A 24 -2.10 -5.49 4.29
C ILE A 24 -2.61 -5.51 5.73
N ASP A 25 -1.70 -5.49 6.72
CA ASP A 25 -2.06 -5.45 8.12
C ASP A 25 -1.69 -4.12 8.80
N ALA A 26 -1.94 -4.04 10.10
CA ALA A 26 -1.74 -2.83 10.91
C ALA A 26 -0.29 -2.32 10.93
N HIS A 27 0.70 -3.16 10.67
CA HIS A 27 2.12 -2.81 10.65
C HIS A 27 2.67 -2.60 9.24
N GLY A 28 1.82 -2.78 8.21
CA GLY A 28 2.21 -2.64 6.81
C GLY A 28 2.85 -3.89 6.23
N ASN A 29 2.71 -5.07 6.86
CA ASN A 29 3.05 -6.31 6.21
C ASN A 29 2.16 -6.48 4.98
N GLN A 30 2.77 -6.79 3.84
CA GLN A 30 2.08 -6.90 2.56
C GLN A 30 2.04 -8.34 2.08
N ASN A 31 0.91 -8.75 1.50
CA ASN A 31 0.78 -10.03 0.81
C ASN A 31 0.45 -9.86 -0.68
N LEU A 32 1.33 -10.41 -1.51
CA LEU A 32 1.15 -10.63 -2.95
C LEU A 32 1.53 -12.06 -3.36
N ALA A 33 1.60 -13.00 -2.41
CA ALA A 33 2.07 -14.36 -2.65
C ALA A 33 0.94 -15.38 -2.77
N ALA A 34 0.09 -15.47 -1.75
CA ALA A 34 -1.00 -16.44 -1.72
C ALA A 34 -2.08 -16.03 -0.71
N ILE A 35 -3.31 -16.40 -0.96
CA ILE A 35 -4.43 -16.25 -0.03
C ILE A 35 -4.76 -17.62 0.56
N GLY A 36 -4.85 -17.69 1.89
CA GLY A 36 -5.06 -18.90 2.65
C GLY A 36 -3.75 -19.63 2.99
N ASP A 37 -3.85 -20.91 3.33
CA ASP A 37 -2.69 -21.71 3.70
C ASP A 37 -1.67 -21.81 2.56
N TRP A 38 -0.39 -21.54 2.87
CA TRP A 38 0.70 -21.56 1.90
C TRP A 38 0.86 -22.91 1.17
N ARG A 39 0.57 -24.02 1.84
CA ARG A 39 0.70 -25.35 1.28
C ARG A 39 -0.46 -25.73 0.35
N GLN A 40 -1.64 -25.14 0.59
CA GLN A 40 -2.84 -25.32 -0.20
C GLN A 40 -3.62 -24.01 -0.34
N PRO A 41 -3.08 -23.03 -1.09
CA PRO A 41 -3.67 -21.72 -1.18
C PRO A 41 -5.02 -21.73 -1.91
N LYS A 42 -5.96 -20.91 -1.43
CA LYS A 42 -7.21 -20.61 -2.14
C LYS A 42 -6.97 -19.84 -3.43
N ALA A 43 -5.96 -18.98 -3.42
CA ALA A 43 -5.49 -18.25 -4.60
C ALA A 43 -3.97 -18.07 -4.53
N GLN A 44 -3.28 -18.39 -5.62
CA GLN A 44 -1.85 -18.13 -5.76
C GLN A 44 -1.65 -16.85 -6.54
N LEU A 45 -0.81 -15.95 -6.00
CA LEU A 45 -0.48 -14.64 -6.55
C LEU A 45 0.96 -14.64 -7.08
N LEU A 46 1.31 -13.65 -7.89
CA LEU A 46 2.60 -13.67 -8.61
C LEU A 46 3.61 -12.62 -8.11
N GLY A 47 3.32 -11.91 -7.03
CA GLY A 47 4.09 -10.75 -6.58
C GLY A 47 5.34 -11.03 -5.76
N LEU A 48 5.57 -12.24 -5.27
CA LEU A 48 6.63 -12.55 -4.31
C LEU A 48 8.06 -12.30 -4.84
N ARG A 49 8.27 -12.32 -6.14
CA ARG A 49 9.62 -12.20 -6.74
C ARG A 49 10.27 -10.83 -6.55
N GLY A 50 9.50 -9.76 -6.61
CA GLY A 50 9.99 -8.39 -6.55
C GLY A 50 9.68 -7.66 -5.25
N ALA A 51 8.59 -7.99 -4.58
CA ALA A 51 8.10 -7.27 -3.42
C ALA A 51 9.13 -7.14 -2.27
N PRO A 52 9.83 -8.19 -1.82
CA PRO A 52 10.81 -8.07 -0.75
C PRO A 52 11.95 -7.10 -1.08
N GLY A 53 12.48 -7.16 -2.30
CA GLY A 53 13.57 -6.28 -2.74
C GLY A 53 13.16 -4.81 -2.78
N ASN A 54 11.94 -4.52 -3.22
CA ASN A 54 11.42 -3.16 -3.23
C ASN A 54 11.32 -2.60 -1.81
N LEU A 55 10.72 -3.35 -0.90
CA LEU A 55 10.43 -2.88 0.46
C LEU A 55 11.65 -2.63 1.33
N VAL A 56 12.78 -3.27 1.05
CA VAL A 56 14.02 -3.08 1.82
C VAL A 56 14.99 -2.08 1.19
N ASN A 57 14.73 -1.61 -0.02
CA ASN A 57 15.64 -0.73 -0.77
C ASN A 57 14.98 0.58 -1.24
N HIS A 58 13.65 0.69 -1.17
CA HIS A 58 12.93 1.83 -1.69
C HIS A 58 11.91 2.37 -0.70
N VAL A 59 11.69 3.67 -0.76
CA VAL A 59 10.46 4.26 -0.25
C VAL A 59 9.29 3.65 -1.03
N THR A 60 8.38 3.02 -0.31
CA THR A 60 7.24 2.30 -0.89
C THR A 60 5.93 2.98 -0.50
N SER A 61 4.98 3.00 -1.43
CA SER A 61 3.57 3.27 -1.13
C SER A 61 2.71 2.15 -1.70
N TYR A 62 1.55 1.95 -1.11
CA TYR A 62 0.59 0.95 -1.57
C TYR A 62 -0.65 1.60 -2.16
N TRP A 63 -1.15 1.01 -3.23
CA TRP A 63 -2.46 1.24 -3.78
C TRP A 63 -3.34 0.01 -3.58
N VAL A 64 -4.44 0.15 -2.83
CA VAL A 64 -5.38 -0.92 -2.50
C VAL A 64 -6.78 -0.49 -2.94
N PRO A 65 -7.19 -0.77 -4.20
CA PRO A 65 -8.42 -0.22 -4.79
C PRO A 65 -9.72 -0.67 -4.11
N ASN A 66 -9.70 -1.80 -3.41
CA ASN A 66 -10.86 -2.35 -2.73
C ASN A 66 -10.58 -2.44 -1.22
N HIS A 67 -10.84 -1.36 -0.48
CA HIS A 67 -10.73 -1.33 0.97
C HIS A 67 -11.85 -2.18 1.59
N SER A 68 -11.47 -3.23 2.26
CA SER A 68 -12.39 -4.15 2.94
C SER A 68 -11.64 -5.00 3.97
N THR A 69 -12.36 -5.65 4.87
CA THR A 69 -11.80 -6.61 5.83
C THR A 69 -11.12 -7.83 5.18
N ARG A 70 -11.18 -7.98 3.85
CA ARG A 70 -10.44 -9.00 3.08
C ARG A 70 -9.06 -8.51 2.62
N SER A 71 -8.91 -7.21 2.46
CA SER A 71 -7.66 -6.57 2.02
C SER A 71 -6.91 -5.92 3.18
N PHE A 72 -7.63 -5.31 4.13
CA PHE A 72 -7.10 -4.80 5.39
C PHE A 72 -7.39 -5.82 6.48
N VAL A 73 -6.43 -6.72 6.73
CA VAL A 73 -6.61 -7.94 7.54
C VAL A 73 -5.88 -7.85 8.88
N PRO A 74 -6.36 -8.54 9.93
CA PRO A 74 -5.65 -8.58 11.22
C PRO A 74 -4.23 -9.10 11.12
N ALA A 75 -3.98 -10.05 10.20
CA ALA A 75 -2.67 -10.56 9.85
C ALA A 75 -2.71 -11.06 8.40
N VAL A 76 -1.67 -10.79 7.63
CA VAL A 76 -1.56 -11.30 6.26
C VAL A 76 -1.30 -12.81 6.25
N ASP A 77 -1.88 -13.54 5.29
CA ASP A 77 -1.69 -14.99 5.17
C ASP A 77 -0.24 -15.35 4.83
N VAL A 78 0.43 -14.52 4.04
CA VAL A 78 1.86 -14.66 3.68
C VAL A 78 2.51 -13.29 3.64
N VAL A 79 3.66 -13.13 4.27
CA VAL A 79 4.44 -11.89 4.21
C VAL A 79 5.30 -11.89 2.95
N SER A 80 4.86 -11.15 1.94
CA SER A 80 5.65 -10.89 0.73
C SER A 80 6.57 -9.70 0.90
N GLY A 81 6.18 -8.74 1.74
CA GLY A 81 6.96 -7.58 2.10
C GLY A 81 6.78 -7.30 3.59
N PRO A 82 7.88 -7.15 4.36
CA PRO A 82 7.81 -6.94 5.79
C PRO A 82 7.27 -5.55 6.13
N GLY A 83 6.46 -5.48 7.16
CA GLY A 83 6.04 -4.25 7.84
C GLY A 83 7.01 -3.86 8.96
N TYR A 84 6.68 -2.79 9.67
CA TYR A 84 7.55 -2.21 10.70
C TYR A 84 7.84 -3.13 11.88
N ASP A 85 6.89 -3.98 12.30
CA ASP A 85 7.06 -4.97 13.35
C ASP A 85 8.20 -5.97 13.01
N ARG A 86 8.23 -6.45 11.77
CA ARG A 86 9.21 -7.44 11.30
C ARG A 86 10.55 -6.81 10.92
N VAL A 87 10.52 -5.61 10.37
CA VAL A 87 11.75 -4.87 10.00
C VAL A 87 12.60 -4.55 11.25
N SER A 88 11.97 -4.33 12.39
CA SER A 88 12.68 -4.09 13.66
C SER A 88 13.67 -5.19 14.03
N GLU A 89 13.43 -6.43 13.61
CA GLU A 89 14.26 -7.62 13.88
C GLU A 89 15.36 -7.83 12.82
N LEU A 90 15.35 -7.07 11.72
CA LEU A 90 16.30 -7.21 10.63
C LEU A 90 17.58 -6.39 10.84
N SER A 91 18.52 -6.50 9.89
CA SER A 91 19.78 -5.77 9.97
C SER A 91 19.56 -4.26 10.02
N ARG A 92 20.51 -3.53 10.65
CA ARG A 92 20.46 -2.07 10.72
C ARG A 92 20.29 -1.40 9.35
N PHE A 93 20.97 -1.93 8.33
CA PHE A 93 20.88 -1.41 6.96
C PHE A 93 19.43 -1.42 6.45
N ILE A 94 18.69 -2.51 6.69
CA ILE A 94 17.30 -2.64 6.26
C ILE A 94 16.43 -1.68 7.06
N ARG A 95 16.57 -1.63 8.38
CA ARG A 95 15.80 -0.73 9.24
C ARG A 95 15.95 0.73 8.84
N ASP A 96 17.18 1.16 8.58
CA ASP A 96 17.50 2.56 8.25
C ASP A 96 16.99 2.97 6.84
N ASN A 97 16.67 2.00 5.97
CA ASN A 97 16.22 2.24 4.60
C ASN A 97 14.77 1.81 4.33
N HIS A 98 14.10 1.22 5.30
CA HIS A 98 12.70 0.82 5.15
C HIS A 98 11.76 2.00 5.41
N GLU A 99 10.93 2.31 4.44
CA GLU A 99 9.91 3.34 4.58
C GLU A 99 8.65 2.94 3.79
N ILE A 100 7.53 2.78 4.49
CA ILE A 100 6.19 2.75 3.89
C ILE A 100 5.60 4.15 4.05
N ARG A 101 5.63 4.94 2.97
CA ARG A 101 5.25 6.35 3.04
C ARG A 101 3.75 6.57 3.09
N ARG A 102 3.00 5.83 2.27
CA ARG A 102 1.54 5.94 2.22
C ARG A 102 0.89 4.61 1.83
N VAL A 103 -0.28 4.41 2.37
CA VAL A 103 -1.26 3.45 1.84
C VAL A 103 -2.44 4.26 1.34
N VAL A 104 -2.83 4.07 0.09
CA VAL A 104 -3.99 4.75 -0.52
C VAL A 104 -5.00 3.69 -0.93
N SER A 105 -6.24 3.88 -0.53
CA SER A 105 -7.36 3.03 -0.92
C SER A 105 -8.45 3.84 -1.62
N ASN A 106 -9.56 3.21 -1.96
CA ASN A 106 -10.75 3.92 -2.44
C ASN A 106 -11.52 4.68 -1.34
N LEU A 107 -11.16 4.50 -0.06
CA LEU A 107 -11.83 5.17 1.06
C LEU A 107 -10.97 6.28 1.67
N GLY A 108 -9.64 6.18 1.63
CA GLY A 108 -8.80 7.16 2.28
C GLY A 108 -7.29 6.94 2.08
N VAL A 109 -6.54 7.76 2.78
CA VAL A 109 -5.07 7.77 2.81
C VAL A 109 -4.60 7.46 4.22
N PHE A 110 -3.57 6.61 4.33
CA PHE A 110 -3.02 6.11 5.59
C PHE A 110 -1.50 6.23 5.57
N ASP A 111 -0.89 6.29 6.76
CA ASP A 111 0.56 6.17 6.93
C ASP A 111 0.91 5.48 8.26
N PHE A 112 2.19 5.51 8.62
CA PHE A 112 2.76 4.88 9.82
C PHE A 112 3.61 5.89 10.60
N ALA A 113 3.37 7.20 10.43
CA ALA A 113 4.16 8.28 11.01
C ALA A 113 3.75 8.56 12.47
N ASN A 114 3.80 7.52 13.31
CA ASN A 114 3.54 7.58 14.75
C ASN A 114 4.55 6.69 15.49
N ASP A 115 4.61 6.85 16.82
CA ASP A 115 5.58 6.15 17.67
C ASP A 115 5.39 4.61 17.69
N GLU A 116 4.15 4.15 17.47
CA GLU A 116 3.83 2.72 17.41
C GLU A 116 4.16 2.10 16.05
N GLN A 117 4.44 2.90 15.03
CA GLN A 117 4.62 2.47 13.64
C GLN A 117 3.46 1.57 13.16
N ARG A 118 2.24 1.92 13.57
CA ARG A 118 0.99 1.29 13.16
C ARG A 118 0.25 2.18 12.16
N MET A 119 -0.57 1.54 11.34
CA MET A 119 -1.38 2.26 10.35
C MET A 119 -2.33 3.24 11.04
N GLN A 120 -2.28 4.50 10.60
CA GLN A 120 -3.18 5.58 11.03
C GLN A 120 -3.86 6.23 9.83
N VAL A 121 -5.05 6.78 10.09
CA VAL A 121 -5.81 7.53 9.09
C VAL A 121 -5.18 8.92 8.93
N VAL A 122 -4.79 9.28 7.71
CA VAL A 122 -4.30 10.61 7.35
C VAL A 122 -5.42 11.50 6.82
N SER A 123 -6.26 10.94 5.95
CA SER A 123 -7.45 11.62 5.43
C SER A 123 -8.45 10.62 4.88
N VAL A 124 -9.73 10.98 4.85
CA VAL A 124 -10.79 10.22 4.16
C VAL A 124 -11.13 10.87 2.83
N HIS A 125 -11.53 10.08 1.85
CA HIS A 125 -11.93 10.64 0.56
C HIS A 125 -13.29 11.32 0.64
N PRO A 126 -13.57 12.35 -0.18
CA PRO A 126 -14.84 13.04 -0.19
C PRO A 126 -16.03 12.09 -0.33
N GLY A 127 -16.99 12.23 0.58
CA GLY A 127 -18.16 11.37 0.66
C GLY A 127 -17.94 10.06 1.44
N THR A 128 -16.78 9.86 2.04
CA THR A 128 -16.48 8.74 2.94
C THR A 128 -16.37 9.24 4.37
N THR A 129 -16.92 8.50 5.32
CA THR A 129 -16.79 8.79 6.76
C THR A 129 -15.67 7.98 7.39
N VAL A 130 -15.16 8.45 8.54
CA VAL A 130 -14.17 7.69 9.33
C VAL A 130 -14.73 6.35 9.79
N ASP A 131 -15.99 6.31 10.19
CA ASP A 131 -16.68 5.09 10.64
C ASP A 131 -16.71 4.03 9.51
N GLU A 132 -17.00 4.44 8.27
CA GLU A 132 -16.97 3.53 7.11
C GLU A 132 -15.56 2.95 6.88
N VAL A 133 -14.52 3.75 7.08
CA VAL A 133 -13.12 3.28 6.96
C VAL A 133 -12.81 2.27 8.07
N VAL A 134 -13.19 2.56 9.31
CA VAL A 134 -12.98 1.67 10.47
C VAL A 134 -13.73 0.35 10.28
N ASP A 135 -15.00 0.39 9.88
CA ASP A 135 -15.83 -0.82 9.66
C ASP A 135 -15.30 -1.70 8.52
N ALA A 136 -14.67 -1.07 7.51
CA ALA A 136 -14.05 -1.78 6.39
C ALA A 136 -12.66 -2.34 6.71
N THR A 137 -12.09 -2.04 7.89
CA THR A 137 -10.74 -2.46 8.30
C THR A 137 -10.82 -3.62 9.30
N GLY A 138 -10.04 -4.67 9.05
CA GLY A 138 -10.02 -5.89 9.89
C GLY A 138 -9.15 -5.79 11.14
N PHE A 139 -8.59 -4.64 11.47
CA PHE A 139 -7.77 -4.37 12.64
C PHE A 139 -8.06 -2.98 13.21
N GLU A 140 -7.60 -2.70 14.41
CA GLU A 140 -7.73 -1.39 15.04
C GLU A 140 -6.84 -0.37 14.33
N LEU A 141 -7.46 0.63 13.70
CA LEU A 141 -6.79 1.79 13.12
C LEU A 141 -6.52 2.85 14.19
N LEU A 142 -5.39 3.52 14.08
CA LEU A 142 -5.16 4.76 14.82
C LEU A 142 -5.88 5.90 14.10
N VAL A 143 -6.75 6.59 14.82
CA VAL A 143 -7.57 7.68 14.31
C VAL A 143 -7.34 8.91 15.18
N ALA A 144 -6.97 10.02 14.60
CA ALA A 144 -6.86 11.30 15.29
C ALA A 144 -8.24 11.88 15.61
N ASP A 145 -8.31 12.79 16.59
CA ASP A 145 -9.56 13.48 16.95
C ASP A 145 -10.20 14.21 15.77
N GLU A 146 -9.36 14.74 14.86
CA GLU A 146 -9.79 15.41 13.64
C GLU A 146 -9.09 14.75 12.42
N VAL A 147 -9.89 14.17 11.52
CA VAL A 147 -9.43 13.57 10.27
C VAL A 147 -9.93 14.43 9.10
N PRO A 148 -9.03 15.06 8.32
CA PRO A 148 -9.44 15.90 7.20
C PRO A 148 -9.94 15.07 6.00
N GLU A 149 -10.72 15.70 5.12
CA GLU A 149 -10.95 15.18 3.78
C GLU A 149 -9.70 15.28 2.91
N THR A 150 -9.51 14.28 2.06
CA THR A 150 -8.45 14.30 1.05
C THR A 150 -8.67 15.45 0.07
N ARG A 151 -7.64 16.22 -0.19
CA ARG A 151 -7.65 17.32 -1.15
C ARG A 151 -8.19 16.86 -2.52
N LEU A 152 -9.15 17.59 -3.05
CA LEU A 152 -9.61 17.37 -4.43
C LEU A 152 -8.50 17.77 -5.43
N PRO A 153 -8.42 17.10 -6.58
CA PRO A 153 -7.55 17.52 -7.66
C PRO A 153 -7.97 18.89 -8.19
N THR A 154 -7.00 19.68 -8.62
CA THR A 154 -7.27 20.93 -9.34
C THR A 154 -7.80 20.67 -10.75
N ASP A 155 -8.40 21.68 -11.37
CA ASP A 155 -8.89 21.57 -12.76
C ASP A 155 -7.74 21.21 -13.74
N GLU A 156 -6.55 21.74 -13.52
CA GLU A 156 -5.38 21.43 -14.35
C GLU A 156 -4.90 19.99 -14.16
N GLU A 157 -4.89 19.48 -12.91
CA GLU A 157 -4.59 18.06 -12.65
C GLU A 157 -5.61 17.15 -13.32
N LEU A 158 -6.90 17.49 -13.27
CA LEU A 158 -7.96 16.75 -13.95
C LEU A 158 -7.79 16.78 -15.47
N ARG A 159 -7.48 17.95 -16.03
CA ARG A 159 -7.21 18.12 -17.46
C ARG A 159 -6.02 17.26 -17.89
N LEU A 160 -4.90 17.34 -17.18
CA LEU A 160 -3.71 16.53 -17.48
C LEU A 160 -4.02 15.03 -17.44
N ILE A 161 -4.72 14.55 -16.42
CA ILE A 161 -5.09 13.14 -16.32
C ILE A 161 -6.00 12.71 -17.46
N ARG A 162 -7.06 13.49 -17.75
CA ARG A 162 -8.14 13.08 -18.64
C ARG A 162 -7.81 13.27 -20.11
N GLU A 163 -7.04 14.30 -20.45
CA GLU A 163 -6.81 14.70 -21.84
C GLU A 163 -5.40 14.37 -22.35
N VAL A 164 -4.40 14.28 -21.43
CA VAL A 164 -3.00 14.09 -21.83
C VAL A 164 -2.48 12.71 -21.45
N ILE A 165 -2.68 12.27 -20.17
CA ILE A 165 -2.11 11.04 -19.66
C ILE A 165 -2.97 9.82 -20.01
N ASP A 166 -4.28 9.93 -19.85
CA ASP A 166 -5.24 8.84 -20.05
C ASP A 166 -6.47 9.33 -20.83
N PRO A 167 -6.28 9.76 -22.13
CA PRO A 167 -7.37 10.24 -22.95
C PRO A 167 -8.40 9.15 -23.25
N ASP A 168 -7.99 7.88 -23.28
CA ASP A 168 -8.87 6.73 -23.53
C ASP A 168 -9.66 6.29 -22.30
N GLY A 169 -9.35 6.85 -21.11
CA GLY A 169 -10.07 6.57 -19.87
C GLY A 169 -9.82 5.19 -19.31
N LEU A 170 -8.64 4.59 -19.54
CA LEU A 170 -8.25 3.24 -19.07
C LEU A 170 -8.33 3.10 -17.55
N ARG A 171 -8.11 4.20 -16.78
CA ARG A 171 -8.29 4.25 -15.32
C ARG A 171 -9.64 3.72 -14.83
N ARG A 172 -10.70 3.80 -15.67
CA ARG A 172 -12.05 3.34 -15.30
C ARG A 172 -12.11 1.81 -15.15
N ALA A 173 -11.13 1.08 -15.67
CA ALA A 173 -11.08 -0.38 -15.55
C ALA A 173 -10.67 -0.83 -14.12
N GLU A 174 -9.98 0.04 -13.37
CA GLU A 174 -9.53 -0.25 -12.00
C GLU A 174 -10.68 -0.34 -10.97
N PHE A 175 -11.86 0.21 -11.31
CA PHE A 175 -13.02 0.31 -10.41
C PHE A 175 -14.22 -0.55 -10.87
N ARG A 176 -13.96 -1.64 -11.60
CA ARG A 176 -14.99 -2.57 -12.09
C ARG A 176 -15.01 -3.86 -11.29
#